data_4f540f32b0cf433801e2b7785e60a6e2
#
_entry.id   4f540f32b0cf433801e2b7785e60a6e2
#
_cell.length_a   1.000
_cell.length_b   1.000
_cell.length_c   1.000
_cell.angle_alpha   90.00
_cell.angle_beta   90.00
_cell.angle_gamma   90.00
#
_symmetry.space_group_name_H-M   'P 1'
#
loop_
_entity.id
_entity.type
_entity.pdbx_description
1 polymer ?
#
loop_
_entity_poly.entity_id
_entity_poly.type
_entity_poly.pdbx_seq_one_letter_code
_entity_poly.pdbx_strand_id
1 'polypeptide(L)' 'MQLVVNGSSMNIDSDELSITEFIKTLPIGDQPVLVELNGEAVLTREFDERTVRDGDKLEVIRMVAGG' A
#
# COMPACT_ATOMS: atom_id res chain seq x y z
N MET A 1 6.22 -11.68 -4.45
CA MET A 1 6.02 -10.62 -5.45
C MET A 1 6.97 -9.46 -5.21
N GLN A 2 7.33 -8.80 -6.25
CA GLN A 2 8.21 -7.65 -6.18
C GLN A 2 7.42 -6.40 -6.50
N LEU A 3 7.53 -5.40 -5.62
CA LEU A 3 6.78 -4.16 -5.72
C LEU A 3 7.74 -2.98 -5.70
N VAL A 4 7.25 -1.83 -6.16
CA VAL A 4 7.94 -0.56 -5.94
C VAL A 4 7.06 0.23 -4.97
N VAL A 5 7.59 0.55 -3.81
CA VAL A 5 6.85 1.25 -2.76
C VAL A 5 7.59 2.53 -2.41
N ASN A 6 6.94 3.66 -2.65
CA ASN A 6 7.54 4.97 -2.42
C ASN A 6 8.92 5.09 -3.09
N GLY A 7 9.03 4.56 -4.31
CA GLY A 7 10.25 4.63 -5.10
C GLY A 7 11.30 3.56 -4.80
N SER A 8 11.05 2.67 -3.85
CA SER A 8 12.02 1.63 -3.48
C SER A 8 11.47 0.25 -3.77
N SER A 9 12.33 -0.65 -4.21
CA SER A 9 11.94 -2.05 -4.43
C SER A 9 11.65 -2.74 -3.10
N MET A 10 10.58 -3.51 -3.06
CA MET A 10 10.22 -4.30 -1.91
C MET A 10 9.81 -5.69 -2.39
N ASN A 11 10.36 -6.73 -1.75
CA ASN A 11 10.00 -8.09 -2.07
C ASN A 11 9.16 -8.67 -0.92
N ILE A 12 7.99 -9.20 -1.28
CA ILE A 12 7.09 -9.82 -0.30
C ILE A 12 6.85 -11.24 -0.74
N ASP A 13 6.95 -12.17 0.21
CA ASP A 13 6.78 -13.59 -0.05
C ASP A 13 5.31 -13.97 -0.11
N SER A 14 4.63 -13.45 -1.10
CA SER A 14 3.22 -13.71 -1.40
C SER A 14 3.00 -13.40 -2.87
N ASP A 15 2.02 -14.04 -3.49
CA ASP A 15 1.69 -13.79 -4.88
C ASP A 15 0.75 -12.60 -5.05
N GLU A 16 -0.08 -12.35 -4.06
CA GLU A 16 -0.94 -11.17 -4.02
C GLU A 16 -1.40 -10.92 -2.60
N LEU A 17 -1.72 -9.68 -2.30
CA LEU A 17 -2.27 -9.25 -1.02
C LEU A 17 -3.34 -8.21 -1.28
N SER A 18 -4.32 -8.09 -0.38
CA SER A 18 -5.16 -6.90 -0.38
C SER A 18 -4.32 -5.71 0.05
N ILE A 19 -4.77 -4.50 -0.25
CA ILE A 19 -4.08 -3.30 0.23
C ILE A 19 -4.06 -3.29 1.76
N THR A 20 -5.16 -3.71 2.40
CA THR A 20 -5.21 -3.83 3.85
C THR A 20 -4.09 -4.72 4.39
N GLU A 21 -3.93 -5.90 3.80
CA GLU A 21 -2.88 -6.82 4.21
C GLU A 21 -1.49 -6.26 3.93
N PHE A 22 -1.33 -5.61 2.78
CA PHE A 22 -0.06 -4.99 2.42
C PHE A 22 0.35 -3.92 3.43
N ILE A 23 -0.58 -3.05 3.82
CA ILE A 23 -0.30 -1.97 4.78
C ILE A 23 0.17 -2.55 6.11
N LYS A 24 -0.39 -3.69 6.52
CA LYS A 24 0.02 -4.34 7.77
C LYS A 24 1.46 -4.84 7.75
N THR A 25 2.06 -5.00 6.57
CA THR A 25 3.48 -5.38 6.48
C THR A 25 4.41 -4.21 6.69
N LEU A 26 3.89 -2.99 6.68
CA LEU A 26 4.69 -1.78 6.79
C LEU A 26 4.81 -1.35 8.25
N PRO A 27 5.96 -0.76 8.65
CA PRO A 27 6.16 -0.35 10.03
C PRO A 27 5.53 1.01 10.33
N ILE A 28 4.25 1.17 10.03
CA ILE A 28 3.55 2.44 10.18
C ILE A 28 2.42 2.39 11.20
N GLY A 29 2.14 1.21 11.77
CA GLY A 29 1.10 1.06 12.79
C GLY A 29 -0.30 1.31 12.21
N ASP A 30 -1.18 1.85 13.06
CA ASP A 30 -2.58 2.09 12.70
C ASP A 30 -2.84 3.49 12.16
N GLN A 31 -1.81 4.18 11.72
CA GLN A 31 -1.97 5.54 11.20
C GLN A 31 -2.75 5.53 9.90
N PRO A 32 -3.67 6.51 9.71
CA PRO A 32 -4.36 6.62 8.43
C PRO A 32 -3.38 6.96 7.31
N VAL A 33 -3.61 6.36 6.15
CA VAL A 33 -2.73 6.54 4.99
C VAL A 33 -3.53 6.85 3.74
N LEU A 34 -2.91 7.57 2.82
CA LEU A 34 -3.36 7.68 1.44
C LEU A 34 -2.56 6.68 0.64
N VAL A 35 -3.21 5.97 -0.26
CA VAL A 35 -2.55 4.99 -1.12
C VAL A 35 -2.86 5.27 -2.57
N GLU A 36 -1.81 5.28 -3.39
CA GLU A 36 -1.96 5.25 -4.85
C GLU A 36 -1.42 3.93 -5.35
N LEU A 37 -2.17 3.29 -6.22
CA LEU A 37 -1.78 2.04 -6.86
C LEU A 37 -1.63 2.30 -8.35
N ASN A 38 -0.41 2.19 -8.85
CA ASN A 38 -0.09 2.46 -10.25
C ASN A 38 -0.60 3.83 -10.71
N GLY A 39 -0.43 4.83 -9.85
CA GLY A 39 -0.83 6.20 -10.17
C GLY A 39 -2.30 6.53 -9.89
N GLU A 40 -3.08 5.57 -9.41
CA GLU A 40 -4.50 5.76 -9.14
C GLU A 40 -4.75 5.78 -7.64
N ALA A 41 -5.42 6.83 -7.16
CA ALA A 41 -5.76 6.93 -5.74
C ALA A 41 -6.81 5.85 -5.39
N VAL A 42 -6.56 5.15 -4.29
CA VAL A 42 -7.47 4.10 -3.81
C VAL A 42 -8.12 4.59 -2.52
N LEU A 43 -9.43 4.57 -2.48
CA LEU A 43 -10.17 4.99 -1.30
C LEU A 43 -9.98 3.98 -0.16
N THR A 44 -9.93 4.49 1.06
CA THR A 44 -9.76 3.65 2.25
C THR A 44 -10.80 2.53 2.29
N ARG A 45 -12.03 2.82 1.93
CA ARG A 45 -13.11 1.82 1.93
C ARG A 45 -12.90 0.71 0.91
N GLU A 46 -11.96 0.90 -0.04
CA GLU A 46 -11.67 -0.09 -1.07
C GLU A 46 -10.47 -0.97 -0.73
N PHE A 47 -9.77 -0.69 0.37
CA PHE A 47 -8.52 -1.37 0.71
C PHE A 47 -8.68 -2.88 0.87
N ASP A 48 -9.82 -3.34 1.35
CA ASP A 48 -10.07 -4.77 1.53
C ASP A 48 -10.34 -5.48 0.20
N GLU A 49 -10.75 -4.73 -0.81
CA GLU A 49 -11.16 -5.28 -2.10
C GLU A 49 -10.11 -5.14 -3.19
N ARG A 50 -9.19 -4.19 -3.05
CA ARG A 50 -8.15 -3.95 -4.04
C ARG A 50 -6.94 -4.82 -3.73
N THR A 51 -6.40 -5.44 -4.76
CA THR A 51 -5.28 -6.38 -4.65
C THR A 51 -4.00 -5.78 -5.19
N VAL A 52 -2.90 -6.11 -4.56
CA VAL A 52 -1.55 -5.77 -5.00
C VAL A 52 -0.92 -7.03 -5.56
N ARG A 53 -0.27 -6.93 -6.70
CA ARG A 53 0.35 -8.05 -7.39
C ARG A 53 1.77 -7.69 -7.82
N ASP A 54 2.51 -8.71 -8.26
CA ASP A 54 3.87 -8.54 -8.73
C ASP A 54 3.96 -7.45 -9.80
N GLY A 55 4.94 -6.58 -9.64
CA GLY A 55 5.17 -5.48 -10.57
C GLY A 55 4.42 -4.20 -10.26
N ASP A 56 3.53 -4.20 -9.28
CA ASP A 56 2.76 -3.02 -8.95
C ASP A 56 3.62 -1.95 -8.28
N LYS A 57 3.21 -0.70 -8.48
CA LYS A 57 3.86 0.46 -7.89
C LYS A 57 2.88 1.14 -6.94
N LEU A 58 3.31 1.34 -5.70
CA LEU A 58 2.49 1.96 -4.68
C LEU A 58 3.17 3.20 -4.10
N GLU A 59 2.35 4.20 -3.83
CA GLU A 59 2.72 5.34 -3.00
C GLU A 59 1.87 5.25 -1.75
N VAL A 60 2.51 5.23 -0.60
CA VAL A 60 1.81 5.17 0.70
C VAL A 60 2.22 6.39 1.49
N ILE A 61 1.26 7.26 1.78
CA ILE A 61 1.51 8.52 2.43
C ILE A 61 0.77 8.54 3.76
N ARG A 62 1.50 8.68 4.85
CA ARG A 62 0.87 8.80 6.17
C ARG A 62 0.22 10.16 6.30
N MET A 63 -1.03 10.16 6.75
CA MET A 63 -1.71 11.41 7.04
C MET A 63 -1.41 11.80 8.47
N VAL A 64 -0.72 12.92 8.62
CA VAL A 64 -0.44 13.45 9.95
C VAL A 64 -1.65 14.25 10.35
N ALA A 65 -2.27 13.90 11.48
CA ALA A 65 -3.36 14.71 12.03
C ALA A 65 -2.81 16.10 12.21
N GLY A 66 -3.40 17.01 11.47
CA GLY A 66 -2.92 18.36 11.42
C GLY A 66 -3.01 19.00 12.78
N GLY A 67 -2.17 19.61 13.13
CA GLY A 67 -2.25 20.32 14.39
C GLY A 67 -1.37 21.48 14.31
#